data_64483123dda4ad9c2ffd50da879086ac
#
_entry.id   64483123dda4ad9c2ffd50da879086ac
#
_cell.length_a   1.000
_cell.length_b   1.000
_cell.length_c   1.000
_cell.angle_alpha   90.00
_cell.angle_beta   90.00
_cell.angle_gamma   90.00
#
_symmetry.space_group_name_H-M   'P 1'
#
loop_
_entity.id
_entity.type
_entity.pdbx_description
1 polymer ?
#
loop_
_entity_poly.entity_id
_entity_poly.type
_entity_poly.pdbx_seq_one_letter_code
_entity_poly.pdbx_strand_id
1 'polypeptide(L)'
;PTTSCGNNSTINNSVYADSYSIQVVASNPCSPQGTFTSIGPIRVSEETNPGFSQSAEVACVDSTVTFTDTSDSGENVGTFGCNNNYGMYWEIVPANGFTLAAGSTLGSSNGFTEANSLYDWTEWTNGTSPLNVIFNQAGTYTIKMITGNDCGMNETEHTICITPAVVADFSFTPASICAPDTINLINTSSVPLCSNSNNYLWEVTQANPANCPGVSMPGWSFSSGDETSF
;
A
#
# COMPACT_ATOMS: atom_id res chain seq x y z
N PRO A 1 14.05 -12.06 23.79
CA PRO A 1 15.25 -12.61 23.19
C PRO A 1 14.90 -12.91 21.74
N THR A 2 15.44 -12.12 20.85
CA THR A 2 15.40 -12.36 19.42
C THR A 2 16.31 -13.55 19.16
N THR A 3 15.74 -14.73 19.02
CA THR A 3 16.46 -15.89 18.52
C THR A 3 16.42 -15.80 17.00
N SER A 4 17.28 -15.00 16.42
CA SER A 4 17.50 -15.13 14.99
C SER A 4 18.13 -16.49 14.73
N CYS A 5 17.72 -17.15 13.68
CA CYS A 5 18.44 -18.31 13.13
C CYS A 5 19.81 -17.82 12.66
N GLY A 6 20.74 -17.66 13.58
CA GLY A 6 22.03 -17.03 13.31
C GLY A 6 22.75 -17.65 12.13
N ASN A 7 23.26 -16.77 11.30
CA ASN A 7 24.03 -17.10 10.10
C ASN A 7 25.40 -17.70 10.49
N ASN A 8 25.40 -18.89 11.07
CA ASN A 8 26.63 -19.56 11.43
C ASN A 8 26.93 -20.71 10.47
N SER A 9 27.79 -20.40 9.49
CA SER A 9 28.23 -21.31 8.44
C SER A 9 29.13 -22.48 8.92
N THR A 10 29.26 -22.69 10.19
CA THR A 10 30.09 -23.79 10.73
C THR A 10 29.24 -24.78 11.51
N ILE A 11 28.59 -25.66 10.76
CA ILE A 11 27.93 -26.84 11.35
C ILE A 11 29.01 -27.87 11.65
N ASN A 12 29.52 -27.81 12.84
CA ASN A 12 30.29 -28.91 13.37
C ASN A 12 29.33 -29.88 14.08
N ASN A 13 29.05 -30.99 13.42
CA ASN A 13 28.45 -32.18 13.96
C ASN A 13 27.45 -31.95 15.12
N SER A 14 26.18 -31.74 14.77
CA SER A 14 25.03 -31.86 15.66
C SER A 14 24.67 -30.71 16.62
N VAL A 15 25.37 -29.61 16.62
CA VAL A 15 24.90 -28.42 17.33
C VAL A 15 24.52 -27.37 16.29
N TYR A 16 23.24 -27.21 16.07
CA TYR A 16 22.74 -26.11 15.28
C TYR A 16 22.75 -24.85 16.13
N ALA A 17 23.35 -23.77 15.66
CA ALA A 17 23.17 -22.46 16.27
C ALA A 17 21.66 -22.18 16.33
N ASP A 18 21.21 -21.50 17.38
CA ASP A 18 19.83 -21.06 17.60
C ASP A 18 18.78 -22.18 17.68
N SER A 19 19.18 -23.33 18.15
CA SER A 19 18.28 -24.44 18.53
C SER A 19 18.24 -24.64 20.02
N TYR A 20 17.13 -25.16 20.49
CA TYR A 20 16.96 -25.57 21.89
C TYR A 20 17.28 -27.05 22.04
N SER A 21 17.85 -27.41 23.18
CA SER A 21 17.92 -28.81 23.64
C SER A 21 17.24 -28.93 24.98
N ILE A 22 16.50 -30.02 25.17
CA ILE A 22 15.91 -30.34 26.45
C ILE A 22 16.71 -31.51 27.04
N GLN A 23 17.21 -31.33 28.24
CA GLN A 23 17.92 -32.35 28.97
C GLN A 23 17.14 -32.73 30.22
N VAL A 24 16.96 -34.00 30.42
CA VAL A 24 16.43 -34.57 31.66
C VAL A 24 17.54 -35.29 32.38
N VAL A 25 17.75 -34.95 33.64
CA VAL A 25 18.72 -35.60 34.53
C VAL A 25 17.96 -36.32 35.62
N ALA A 26 18.21 -37.60 35.76
CA ALA A 26 17.66 -38.41 36.83
C ALA A 26 18.79 -38.94 37.71
N SER A 27 18.66 -38.79 39.03
CA SER A 27 19.64 -39.30 40.02
C SER A 27 18.95 -40.05 41.13
N ASN A 28 19.69 -40.98 41.75
CA ASN A 28 19.26 -41.71 42.93
C ASN A 28 20.49 -42.06 43.80
N PRO A 29 20.34 -42.63 45.00
CA PRO A 29 21.46 -42.96 45.83
C PRO A 29 22.48 -43.96 45.22
N CYS A 30 22.06 -44.77 44.25
CA CYS A 30 22.93 -45.68 43.50
C CYS A 30 23.61 -44.99 42.29
N SER A 31 23.10 -43.89 41.86
CA SER A 31 23.65 -43.07 40.76
C SER A 31 23.61 -41.59 41.15
N PRO A 32 24.44 -41.16 42.14
CA PRO A 32 24.37 -39.79 42.66
C PRO A 32 24.84 -38.75 41.65
N GLN A 33 25.62 -39.14 40.66
CA GLN A 33 26.02 -38.26 39.54
C GLN A 33 24.89 -38.07 38.51
N GLY A 34 23.82 -38.90 38.61
CA GLY A 34 22.71 -38.87 37.69
C GLY A 34 23.00 -39.50 36.33
N THR A 35 21.98 -39.86 35.66
CA THR A 35 21.97 -40.18 34.22
C THR A 35 21.19 -39.10 33.50
N PHE A 36 21.59 -38.74 32.32
CA PHE A 36 20.88 -37.75 31.54
C PHE A 36 20.50 -38.30 30.17
N THR A 37 19.43 -37.79 29.64
CA THR A 37 19.07 -37.90 28.23
C THR A 37 18.73 -36.52 27.71
N SER A 38 19.07 -36.26 26.47
CA SER A 38 18.77 -34.99 25.82
C SER A 38 18.01 -35.21 24.52
N ILE A 39 17.10 -34.34 24.26
CA ILE A 39 16.35 -34.25 23.00
C ILE A 39 16.70 -32.89 22.37
N GLY A 40 17.11 -32.92 21.14
CA GLY A 40 17.44 -31.72 20.35
C GLY A 40 18.19 -32.08 19.07
N PRO A 41 18.35 -31.14 18.16
CA PRO A 41 17.94 -29.73 18.25
C PRO A 41 16.44 -29.54 18.06
N ILE A 42 15.83 -28.67 18.84
CA ILE A 42 14.49 -28.16 18.62
C ILE A 42 14.68 -26.79 17.98
N ARG A 43 14.27 -26.63 16.75
CA ARG A 43 14.32 -25.38 16.02
C ARG A 43 12.97 -24.68 16.08
N VAL A 44 12.99 -23.36 16.03
CA VAL A 44 11.79 -22.53 16.08
C VAL A 44 11.84 -21.59 14.89
N SER A 45 10.81 -21.61 14.06
CA SER A 45 10.60 -20.63 12.99
C SER A 45 9.99 -19.36 13.57
N GLU A 46 10.17 -18.24 12.88
CA GLU A 46 9.58 -16.95 13.20
C GLU A 46 8.61 -16.55 12.08
N GLU A 47 7.45 -16.02 12.47
CA GLU A 47 6.42 -15.58 11.53
C GLU A 47 6.90 -14.40 10.69
N THR A 48 6.33 -14.27 9.48
CA THR A 48 6.49 -13.07 8.65
C THR A 48 5.80 -11.88 9.31
N ASN A 49 6.36 -10.69 9.13
CA ASN A 49 5.70 -9.43 9.49
C ASN A 49 5.50 -8.61 8.20
N PRO A 50 4.31 -8.67 7.59
CA PRO A 50 4.06 -8.01 6.32
C PRO A 50 4.07 -6.49 6.44
N GLY A 51 4.68 -5.84 5.47
CA GLY A 51 4.71 -4.40 5.34
C GLY A 51 4.97 -4.00 3.90
N PHE A 52 4.37 -2.93 3.44
CA PHE A 52 4.68 -2.37 2.14
C PHE A 52 4.57 -0.85 2.14
N SER A 53 5.26 -0.22 1.20
CA SER A 53 5.15 1.20 0.91
C SER A 53 4.35 1.40 -0.37
N GLN A 54 3.66 2.54 -0.45
CA GLN A 54 2.96 2.99 -1.66
C GLN A 54 3.50 4.34 -2.12
N SER A 55 3.58 4.52 -3.45
CA SER A 55 4.14 5.75 -4.03
C SER A 55 3.23 6.97 -3.84
N ALA A 56 1.94 6.77 -3.54
CA ALA A 56 0.98 7.83 -3.30
C ALA A 56 -0.21 7.31 -2.47
N GLU A 57 -0.78 8.16 -1.62
CA GLU A 57 -2.06 7.92 -0.93
C GLU A 57 -3.26 8.38 -1.76
N VAL A 58 -3.02 9.35 -2.64
CA VAL A 58 -3.99 9.86 -3.61
C VAL A 58 -3.33 9.91 -4.97
N ALA A 59 -3.99 9.38 -5.99
CA ALA A 59 -3.49 9.38 -7.36
C ALA A 59 -4.60 9.72 -8.36
N CYS A 60 -4.22 10.12 -9.57
CA CYS A 60 -5.17 10.38 -10.65
C CYS A 60 -5.53 9.07 -11.37
N VAL A 61 -6.75 9.03 -11.93
CA VAL A 61 -7.13 7.99 -12.90
C VAL A 61 -6.08 7.92 -14.00
N ASP A 62 -5.79 6.71 -14.46
CA ASP A 62 -4.80 6.34 -15.48
C ASP A 62 -3.33 6.63 -15.10
N SER A 63 -3.05 7.04 -13.86
CA SER A 63 -1.67 7.11 -13.35
C SER A 63 -1.23 5.76 -12.79
N THR A 64 0.08 5.50 -12.85
CA THR A 64 0.66 4.30 -12.26
C THR A 64 0.98 4.54 -10.79
N VAL A 65 0.52 3.64 -9.94
CA VAL A 65 0.88 3.58 -8.52
C VAL A 65 1.73 2.35 -8.28
N THR A 66 2.80 2.52 -7.53
CA THR A 66 3.76 1.48 -7.21
C THR A 66 3.65 1.08 -5.75
N PHE A 67 3.54 -0.21 -5.50
CA PHE A 67 3.57 -0.81 -4.16
C PHE A 67 4.83 -1.65 -4.05
N THR A 68 5.60 -1.41 -2.99
CA THR A 68 6.89 -2.08 -2.77
C THR A 68 6.86 -2.81 -1.44
N ASP A 69 7.12 -4.10 -1.48
CA ASP A 69 7.24 -4.94 -0.30
C ASP A 69 8.39 -4.48 0.59
N THR A 70 8.11 -4.34 1.87
CA THR A 70 9.05 -4.00 2.94
C THR A 70 8.90 -4.94 4.14
N SER A 71 8.32 -6.12 3.91
CA SER A 71 8.08 -7.11 4.95
C SER A 71 9.36 -7.59 5.61
N ASP A 72 9.24 -7.95 6.88
CA ASP A 72 10.18 -8.85 7.52
C ASP A 72 9.77 -10.29 7.15
N SER A 73 10.68 -11.02 6.54
CA SER A 73 10.43 -12.37 6.06
C SER A 73 10.24 -13.40 7.18
N GLY A 74 10.56 -13.03 8.41
CA GLY A 74 10.70 -14.01 9.47
C GLY A 74 11.79 -15.04 9.16
N GLU A 75 11.74 -16.18 9.80
CA GLU A 75 12.70 -17.25 9.63
C GLU A 75 12.03 -18.62 9.52
N ASN A 76 12.42 -19.40 8.52
CA ASN A 76 11.97 -20.78 8.34
C ASN A 76 13.07 -21.77 8.74
N VAL A 77 12.67 -22.87 9.34
CA VAL A 77 13.54 -23.99 9.62
C VAL A 77 13.60 -24.93 8.43
N GLY A 78 14.56 -24.73 7.56
CA GLY A 78 14.79 -25.64 6.43
C GLY A 78 15.48 -26.93 6.82
N THR A 79 15.57 -27.88 5.89
CA THR A 79 16.21 -29.19 6.09
C THR A 79 17.69 -29.07 6.47
N PHE A 80 18.37 -28.04 5.97
CA PHE A 80 19.82 -27.85 6.16
C PHE A 80 20.22 -26.56 6.90
N GLY A 81 19.27 -25.86 7.48
CA GLY A 81 19.50 -24.60 8.17
C GLY A 81 18.27 -23.72 8.11
N CYS A 82 18.40 -22.52 8.66
CA CYS A 82 17.36 -21.52 8.58
C CYS A 82 17.47 -20.75 7.26
N ASN A 83 16.34 -20.30 6.75
CA ASN A 83 16.26 -19.44 5.57
C ASN A 83 15.16 -18.39 5.78
N ASN A 84 15.22 -17.35 4.98
CA ASN A 84 14.29 -16.22 5.01
C ASN A 84 13.33 -16.28 3.83
N ASN A 85 13.03 -17.48 3.33
CA ASN A 85 12.09 -17.64 2.24
C ASN A 85 10.66 -17.49 2.77
N TYR A 86 9.84 -16.79 2.02
CA TYR A 86 8.42 -16.63 2.28
C TYR A 86 7.65 -16.48 0.96
N GLY A 87 6.37 -16.82 1.01
CA GLY A 87 5.45 -16.53 -0.07
C GLY A 87 4.81 -15.15 0.12
N MET A 88 4.46 -14.48 -0.97
CA MET A 88 3.80 -13.19 -0.94
C MET A 88 2.85 -13.04 -2.11
N TYR A 89 1.63 -12.55 -1.85
CA TYR A 89 0.70 -12.16 -2.91
C TYR A 89 -0.12 -10.94 -2.49
N TRP A 90 -0.75 -10.32 -3.48
CA TRP A 90 -1.52 -9.11 -3.33
C TRP A 90 -3.00 -9.32 -3.60
N GLU A 91 -3.84 -8.59 -2.90
CA GLU A 91 -5.25 -8.46 -3.19
C GLU A 91 -5.62 -6.98 -3.33
N ILE A 92 -6.49 -6.65 -4.28
CA ILE A 92 -6.98 -5.28 -4.50
C ILE A 92 -8.51 -5.32 -4.46
N VAL A 93 -9.09 -4.52 -3.60
CA VAL A 93 -10.55 -4.43 -3.44
C VAL A 93 -10.99 -2.98 -3.70
N PRO A 94 -11.96 -2.77 -4.62
CA PRO A 94 -12.66 -3.75 -5.45
C PRO A 94 -11.74 -4.38 -6.52
N ALA A 95 -12.05 -5.61 -6.93
CA ALA A 95 -11.25 -6.39 -7.90
C ALA A 95 -11.44 -5.94 -9.38
N ASN A 96 -11.92 -4.73 -9.59
CA ASN A 96 -12.13 -4.11 -10.90
C ASN A 96 -11.71 -2.64 -10.87
N GLY A 97 -11.69 -1.99 -12.01
CA GLY A 97 -11.31 -0.57 -12.13
C GLY A 97 -9.81 -0.33 -12.11
N PHE A 98 -9.01 -1.36 -12.32
CA PHE A 98 -7.56 -1.27 -12.47
C PHE A 98 -7.03 -2.28 -13.49
N THR A 99 -5.81 -2.04 -13.94
CA THR A 99 -5.00 -2.98 -14.75
C THR A 99 -3.60 -3.04 -14.18
N LEU A 100 -2.94 -4.17 -14.32
CA LEU A 100 -1.55 -4.31 -13.92
C LEU A 100 -0.63 -3.84 -15.05
N ALA A 101 0.42 -3.09 -14.71
CA ALA A 101 1.44 -2.74 -15.67
C ALA A 101 2.21 -3.99 -16.13
N ALA A 102 2.84 -3.91 -17.30
CA ALA A 102 3.60 -5.02 -17.87
C ALA A 102 4.67 -5.52 -16.88
N GLY A 103 4.69 -6.83 -16.67
CA GLY A 103 5.61 -7.48 -15.73
C GLY A 103 5.13 -7.51 -14.29
N SER A 104 3.98 -6.92 -13.97
CA SER A 104 3.37 -7.00 -12.63
C SER A 104 2.37 -8.14 -12.55
N THR A 105 2.35 -8.83 -11.40
CA THR A 105 1.37 -9.88 -11.07
C THR A 105 0.97 -9.79 -9.61
N LEU A 106 -0.30 -10.04 -9.32
CA LEU A 106 -0.79 -10.08 -7.94
C LEU A 106 -0.29 -11.31 -7.18
N GLY A 107 0.01 -12.39 -7.89
CA GLY A 107 0.22 -13.67 -7.25
C GLY A 107 -1.09 -14.32 -6.79
N SER A 108 -0.99 -15.42 -6.06
CA SER A 108 -2.14 -16.16 -5.55
C SER A 108 -1.71 -17.21 -4.52
N SER A 109 -2.55 -17.49 -3.54
CA SER A 109 -2.38 -18.64 -2.66
C SER A 109 -2.65 -19.98 -3.36
N ASN A 110 -3.20 -19.98 -4.58
CA ASN A 110 -3.62 -21.19 -5.31
C ASN A 110 -4.57 -22.10 -4.52
N GLY A 111 -5.31 -21.53 -3.56
CA GLY A 111 -6.21 -22.25 -2.68
C GLY A 111 -5.53 -22.93 -1.48
N PHE A 112 -4.22 -22.76 -1.32
CA PHE A 112 -3.49 -23.25 -0.16
C PHE A 112 -3.54 -22.21 0.96
N THR A 113 -3.95 -22.61 2.13
CA THR A 113 -4.03 -21.81 3.34
C THR A 113 -3.41 -22.60 4.50
N GLU A 114 -3.09 -21.94 5.60
CA GLU A 114 -2.53 -22.62 6.79
C GLU A 114 -3.40 -23.75 7.35
N ALA A 115 -4.66 -23.82 6.98
CA ALA A 115 -5.53 -24.93 7.35
C ALA A 115 -5.23 -26.24 6.62
N ASN A 116 -4.50 -26.19 5.51
CA ASN A 116 -4.23 -27.34 4.65
C ASN A 116 -2.90 -28.03 4.99
N SER A 117 -1.81 -27.27 5.21
CA SER A 117 -0.46 -27.81 5.45
C SER A 117 0.45 -26.75 6.07
N LEU A 118 1.49 -27.21 6.78
CA LEU A 118 2.55 -26.34 7.30
C LEU A 118 3.44 -25.70 6.22
N TYR A 119 3.38 -26.20 4.99
CA TYR A 119 4.20 -25.73 3.88
C TYR A 119 3.36 -25.15 2.73
N ASP A 120 2.13 -24.76 2.99
CA ASP A 120 1.19 -24.29 1.98
C ASP A 120 1.71 -23.09 1.20
N TRP A 121 2.48 -22.22 1.84
CA TRP A 121 3.07 -21.04 1.22
C TRP A 121 4.04 -21.39 0.06
N THR A 122 4.62 -22.58 0.03
CA THR A 122 5.52 -23.03 -1.05
C THR A 122 4.76 -23.30 -2.36
N GLU A 123 3.46 -23.53 -2.28
CA GLU A 123 2.56 -23.74 -3.43
C GLU A 123 1.96 -22.44 -3.94
N TRP A 124 2.26 -21.32 -3.30
CA TRP A 124 1.78 -20.03 -3.74
C TRP A 124 2.50 -19.58 -5.02
N THR A 125 1.79 -18.84 -5.84
CA THR A 125 2.41 -18.07 -6.92
C THR A 125 2.70 -16.67 -6.38
N ASN A 126 3.97 -16.31 -6.25
CA ASN A 126 4.35 -15.02 -5.70
C ASN A 126 3.89 -13.85 -6.58
N GLY A 127 3.40 -12.82 -5.93
CA GLY A 127 3.22 -11.51 -6.54
C GLY A 127 4.55 -10.83 -6.84
N THR A 128 4.53 -9.78 -7.63
CA THR A 128 5.74 -8.99 -7.90
C THR A 128 5.93 -7.89 -6.87
N SER A 129 7.19 -7.60 -6.56
CA SER A 129 7.60 -6.39 -5.85
C SER A 129 8.76 -5.75 -6.64
N PRO A 130 8.59 -4.52 -7.12
CA PRO A 130 7.40 -3.68 -6.99
C PRO A 130 6.21 -4.16 -7.82
N LEU A 131 5.00 -3.97 -7.27
CA LEU A 131 3.75 -4.14 -8.00
C LEU A 131 3.33 -2.78 -8.58
N ASN A 132 3.17 -2.70 -9.89
CA ASN A 132 2.74 -1.48 -10.58
C ASN A 132 1.30 -1.63 -11.06
N VAL A 133 0.43 -0.74 -10.59
CA VAL A 133 -1.02 -0.77 -10.86
C VAL A 133 -1.45 0.53 -11.52
N ILE A 134 -2.27 0.44 -12.55
CA ILE A 134 -2.90 1.55 -13.24
C ILE A 134 -4.39 1.50 -12.92
N PHE A 135 -4.89 2.49 -12.18
CA PHE A 135 -6.30 2.56 -11.80
C PHE A 135 -7.08 3.32 -12.86
N ASN A 136 -8.04 2.65 -13.48
CA ASN A 136 -8.84 3.18 -14.61
C ASN A 136 -10.16 3.82 -14.15
N GLN A 137 -10.52 3.67 -12.88
CA GLN A 137 -11.74 4.21 -12.31
C GLN A 137 -11.43 4.95 -11.02
N ALA A 138 -12.12 6.07 -10.82
CA ALA A 138 -12.07 6.82 -9.57
C ALA A 138 -12.78 6.05 -8.44
N GLY A 139 -12.22 6.13 -7.25
CA GLY A 139 -12.75 5.46 -6.06
C GLY A 139 -11.69 5.20 -5.02
N THR A 140 -12.07 4.62 -3.91
CA THR A 140 -11.16 4.14 -2.87
C THR A 140 -10.89 2.67 -3.08
N TYR A 141 -9.62 2.30 -3.09
CA TYR A 141 -9.16 0.92 -3.18
C TYR A 141 -8.42 0.54 -1.92
N THR A 142 -8.66 -0.68 -1.44
CA THR A 142 -7.87 -1.30 -0.39
C THR A 142 -6.86 -2.24 -1.05
N ILE A 143 -5.59 -2.04 -0.76
CA ILE A 143 -4.50 -2.89 -1.20
C ILE A 143 -4.09 -3.72 0.00
N LYS A 144 -4.16 -5.02 -0.13
CA LYS A 144 -3.77 -5.98 0.88
C LYS A 144 -2.57 -6.76 0.40
N MET A 145 -1.59 -6.94 1.24
CA MET A 145 -0.48 -7.84 1.02
C MET A 145 -0.51 -8.96 2.04
N ILE A 146 -0.45 -10.19 1.58
CA ILE A 146 -0.43 -11.39 2.38
C ILE A 146 0.95 -12.02 2.24
N THR A 147 1.56 -12.35 3.35
CA THR A 147 2.83 -13.06 3.42
C THR A 147 2.68 -14.34 4.21
N GLY A 148 3.45 -15.36 3.88
CA GLY A 148 3.38 -16.64 4.59
C GLY A 148 4.70 -17.38 4.59
N ASN A 149 4.96 -18.09 5.69
CA ASN A 149 6.08 -19.00 5.87
C ASN A 149 5.65 -20.23 6.69
N ASP A 150 6.58 -21.04 7.14
CA ASP A 150 6.30 -22.29 7.91
C ASP A 150 5.54 -22.05 9.24
N CYS A 151 5.49 -20.81 9.74
CA CYS A 151 4.78 -20.47 10.97
C CYS A 151 3.32 -20.04 10.73
N GLY A 152 2.97 -19.73 9.48
CA GLY A 152 1.62 -19.29 9.13
C GLY A 152 1.63 -18.13 8.16
N MET A 153 0.48 -17.47 8.06
CA MET A 153 0.31 -16.31 7.19
C MET A 153 -0.15 -15.09 7.97
N ASN A 154 0.32 -13.94 7.54
CA ASN A 154 -0.05 -12.64 8.07
C ASN A 154 -0.41 -11.69 6.92
N GLU A 155 -1.17 -10.65 7.23
CA GLU A 155 -1.61 -9.68 6.24
C GLU A 155 -1.45 -8.24 6.73
N THR A 156 -1.29 -7.32 5.79
CA THR A 156 -1.34 -5.88 6.01
C THR A 156 -2.11 -5.22 4.89
N GLU A 157 -2.76 -4.11 5.18
CA GLU A 157 -3.55 -3.39 4.19
C GLU A 157 -3.36 -1.88 4.26
N HIS A 158 -3.40 -1.23 3.11
CA HIS A 158 -3.44 0.22 2.96
C HIS A 158 -4.56 0.62 2.00
N THR A 159 -5.06 1.83 2.18
CA THR A 159 -6.04 2.40 1.25
C THR A 159 -5.39 3.43 0.35
N ILE A 160 -5.86 3.49 -0.89
CA ILE A 160 -5.51 4.55 -1.84
C ILE A 160 -6.78 5.14 -2.42
N CYS A 161 -6.78 6.43 -2.63
CA CYS A 161 -7.87 7.12 -3.28
C CYS A 161 -7.50 7.58 -4.69
N ILE A 162 -8.30 7.16 -5.66
CA ILE A 162 -8.13 7.50 -7.06
C ILE A 162 -9.17 8.55 -7.43
N THR A 163 -8.70 9.68 -7.93
CA THR A 163 -9.53 10.83 -8.28
C THR A 163 -9.48 11.11 -9.79
N PRO A 164 -10.59 11.50 -10.42
CA PRO A 164 -10.58 11.96 -11.80
C PRO A 164 -9.88 13.33 -11.91
N ALA A 165 -9.49 13.71 -13.12
CA ALA A 165 -9.05 15.07 -13.40
C ALA A 165 -10.15 16.07 -13.05
N VAL A 166 -9.77 17.20 -12.47
CA VAL A 166 -10.71 18.30 -12.19
C VAL A 166 -11.15 18.92 -13.50
N VAL A 167 -12.46 19.11 -13.65
CA VAL A 167 -13.04 19.87 -14.75
C VAL A 167 -13.48 21.23 -14.21
N ALA A 168 -12.85 22.29 -14.69
CA ALA A 168 -13.22 23.64 -14.34
C ALA A 168 -14.52 24.02 -15.06
N ASP A 169 -15.49 24.53 -14.33
CA ASP A 169 -16.77 25.03 -14.86
C ASP A 169 -17.33 26.08 -13.93
N PHE A 170 -18.12 26.99 -14.50
CA PHE A 170 -18.79 28.03 -13.75
C PHE A 170 -20.06 28.50 -14.45
N SER A 171 -20.96 29.05 -13.69
CA SER A 171 -22.13 29.76 -14.17
C SER A 171 -22.10 31.23 -13.72
N PHE A 172 -22.83 32.07 -14.41
CA PHE A 172 -22.94 33.49 -14.06
C PHE A 172 -24.33 34.03 -14.34
N THR A 173 -24.70 35.03 -13.55
CA THR A 173 -25.99 35.68 -13.70
C THR A 173 -25.92 37.15 -13.22
N PRO A 174 -26.57 38.10 -13.92
CA PRO A 174 -27.22 37.97 -15.21
C PRO A 174 -26.22 37.88 -16.38
N ALA A 175 -26.65 37.40 -17.52
CA ALA A 175 -25.81 37.26 -18.72
C ALA A 175 -25.37 38.60 -19.35
N SER A 176 -26.05 39.69 -19.01
CA SER A 176 -25.69 41.04 -19.43
C SER A 176 -26.10 42.05 -18.36
N ILE A 177 -25.26 43.06 -18.15
CA ILE A 177 -25.47 44.12 -17.15
C ILE A 177 -25.07 45.46 -17.69
N CYS A 178 -25.57 46.51 -17.06
CA CYS A 178 -25.08 47.86 -17.25
C CYS A 178 -24.16 48.27 -16.11
N ALA A 179 -23.04 48.91 -16.39
CA ALA A 179 -22.22 49.47 -15.33
C ALA A 179 -23.00 50.56 -14.54
N PRO A 180 -22.92 50.55 -13.21
CA PRO A 180 -22.04 49.79 -12.30
C PRO A 180 -22.66 48.54 -11.66
N ASP A 181 -23.47 47.80 -12.37
CA ASP A 181 -24.11 46.59 -11.84
C ASP A 181 -23.12 45.45 -11.55
N THR A 182 -23.61 44.46 -10.83
CA THR A 182 -22.82 43.30 -10.39
C THR A 182 -23.27 42.03 -11.08
N ILE A 183 -22.33 41.19 -11.53
CA ILE A 183 -22.58 39.79 -11.89
C ILE A 183 -22.18 38.86 -10.74
N ASN A 184 -22.99 37.86 -10.56
CA ASN A 184 -22.66 36.80 -9.63
C ASN A 184 -22.02 35.63 -10.41
N LEU A 185 -20.81 35.24 -10.00
CA LEU A 185 -20.08 34.08 -10.52
C LEU A 185 -20.26 32.93 -9.57
N ILE A 186 -20.65 31.77 -10.07
CA ILE A 186 -20.86 30.54 -9.27
C ILE A 186 -19.93 29.47 -9.82
N ASN A 187 -19.02 28.99 -8.99
CA ASN A 187 -18.17 27.88 -9.33
C ASN A 187 -19.00 26.58 -9.39
N THR A 188 -18.97 25.91 -10.54
CA THR A 188 -19.60 24.61 -10.77
C THR A 188 -18.60 23.52 -11.15
N SER A 189 -17.31 23.77 -10.90
CA SER A 189 -16.23 22.81 -11.19
C SER A 189 -16.43 21.49 -10.44
N SER A 190 -15.96 20.41 -11.03
CA SER A 190 -16.00 19.10 -10.38
C SER A 190 -15.14 19.08 -9.11
N VAL A 191 -15.67 18.46 -8.06
CA VAL A 191 -14.94 18.29 -6.78
C VAL A 191 -14.18 16.96 -6.82
N PRO A 192 -12.87 16.94 -6.55
CA PRO A 192 -12.14 15.69 -6.42
C PRO A 192 -12.68 14.83 -5.27
N LEU A 193 -12.72 13.52 -5.48
CA LEU A 193 -13.34 12.58 -4.51
C LEU A 193 -12.61 12.56 -3.16
N CYS A 194 -11.31 12.87 -3.11
CA CYS A 194 -10.44 12.59 -1.99
C CYS A 194 -9.62 13.79 -1.53
N SER A 195 -9.89 14.96 -2.04
CA SER A 195 -9.21 16.19 -1.64
C SER A 195 -10.14 17.05 -0.81
N ASN A 196 -9.67 17.46 0.35
CA ASN A 196 -10.35 18.43 1.20
C ASN A 196 -10.02 19.88 0.82
N SER A 197 -9.13 20.08 -0.14
CA SER A 197 -8.70 21.41 -0.60
C SER A 197 -8.75 21.49 -2.12
N ASN A 198 -9.69 22.26 -2.60
CA ASN A 198 -9.77 22.63 -4.01
C ASN A 198 -9.22 24.04 -4.15
N ASN A 199 -8.20 24.21 -4.96
CA ASN A 199 -7.69 25.52 -5.30
C ASN A 199 -8.32 25.95 -6.63
N TYR A 200 -9.02 27.06 -6.62
CA TYR A 200 -9.59 27.68 -7.82
C TYR A 200 -9.03 29.10 -7.95
N LEU A 201 -8.86 29.53 -9.18
CA LEU A 201 -8.42 30.87 -9.50
C LEU A 201 -9.37 31.44 -10.54
N TRP A 202 -9.92 32.61 -10.25
CA TRP A 202 -10.70 33.39 -11.19
C TRP A 202 -9.77 34.32 -11.93
N GLU A 203 -9.76 34.22 -13.25
CA GLU A 203 -9.06 35.14 -14.12
C GLU A 203 -10.09 35.92 -14.97
N VAL A 204 -10.12 37.22 -14.80
CA VAL A 204 -11.01 38.12 -15.55
C VAL A 204 -10.18 38.88 -16.54
N THR A 205 -10.39 38.60 -17.83
CA THR A 205 -9.73 39.31 -18.93
C THR A 205 -10.72 40.19 -19.68
N GLN A 206 -10.28 41.39 -20.00
CA GLN A 206 -11.08 42.30 -20.84
C GLN A 206 -10.89 41.91 -22.31
N ALA A 207 -11.97 41.49 -22.98
CA ALA A 207 -11.95 41.34 -24.43
C ALA A 207 -11.82 42.71 -25.11
N ASN A 208 -10.97 42.78 -26.13
CA ASN A 208 -10.77 44.05 -26.87
C ASN A 208 -12.10 44.54 -27.46
N PRO A 209 -12.54 45.74 -27.10
CA PRO A 209 -13.85 46.28 -27.53
C PRO A 209 -13.83 46.80 -28.96
N ALA A 210 -13.33 46.02 -29.90
CA ALA A 210 -13.28 46.45 -31.33
C ALA A 210 -14.64 46.92 -31.88
N ASN A 211 -15.73 46.63 -31.21
CA ASN A 211 -17.10 47.01 -31.60
C ASN A 211 -17.72 48.13 -30.74
N CYS A 212 -16.95 48.71 -29.78
CA CYS A 212 -17.42 49.87 -28.99
C CYS A 212 -16.39 51.01 -29.04
N PRO A 213 -16.20 51.64 -30.22
CA PRO A 213 -15.23 52.71 -30.34
C PRO A 213 -15.67 53.94 -29.53
N GLY A 214 -14.76 54.44 -28.70
CA GLY A 214 -14.96 55.68 -27.94
C GLY A 214 -15.45 55.53 -26.50
N VAL A 215 -15.63 54.32 -25.99
CA VAL A 215 -15.99 54.08 -24.59
C VAL A 215 -14.76 53.61 -23.81
N SER A 216 -14.32 54.40 -22.83
CA SER A 216 -13.41 53.92 -21.81
C SER A 216 -14.14 52.89 -20.95
N MET A 217 -13.77 51.63 -21.04
CA MET A 217 -14.37 50.58 -20.18
C MET A 217 -13.95 50.80 -18.75
N PRO A 218 -14.88 50.88 -17.79
CA PRO A 218 -14.52 50.91 -16.39
C PRO A 218 -13.82 49.60 -16.01
N GLY A 219 -12.84 49.69 -15.13
CA GLY A 219 -12.23 48.50 -14.52
C GLY A 219 -13.27 47.70 -13.78
N TRP A 220 -12.93 46.45 -13.53
CA TRP A 220 -13.73 45.56 -12.66
C TRP A 220 -13.07 45.43 -11.30
N SER A 221 -13.84 45.05 -10.29
CA SER A 221 -13.36 44.68 -8.97
C SER A 221 -14.30 43.65 -8.34
N PHE A 222 -13.81 42.86 -7.45
CA PHE A 222 -14.67 41.99 -6.64
C PHE A 222 -15.48 42.85 -5.65
N SER A 223 -16.79 42.71 -5.63
CA SER A 223 -17.68 43.34 -4.64
C SER A 223 -17.69 42.54 -3.33
N SER A 224 -17.44 41.23 -3.39
CA SER A 224 -17.26 40.33 -2.27
C SER A 224 -16.37 39.17 -2.71
N GLY A 225 -15.55 38.64 -1.78
CA GLY A 225 -14.57 37.62 -2.11
C GLY A 225 -13.35 38.19 -2.86
N ASP A 226 -12.58 37.33 -3.43
CA ASP A 226 -11.38 37.58 -4.22
C ASP A 226 -11.24 36.54 -5.34
N GLU A 227 -10.13 36.60 -6.07
CA GLU A 227 -9.83 35.64 -7.16
C GLU A 227 -9.76 34.18 -6.74
N THR A 228 -9.68 33.88 -5.43
CA THR A 228 -9.65 32.53 -4.87
C THR A 228 -10.93 32.14 -4.14
N SER A 229 -11.94 33.02 -4.11
CA SER A 229 -13.20 32.80 -3.40
C SER A 229 -14.17 31.91 -4.19
N PHE A 230 -15.06 31.23 -3.48
CA PHE A 230 -16.10 30.32 -4.00
C PHE A 230 -17.48 30.91 -3.85
#